data_09c56d449e2531ad3f0070df4a52f7cf
#
_entry.id   09c56d449e2531ad3f0070df4a52f7cf
#
_cell.length_a   1.000
_cell.length_b   1.000
_cell.length_c   1.000
_cell.angle_alpha   90.00
_cell.angle_beta   90.00
_cell.angle_gamma   90.00
#
_symmetry.space_group_name_H-M   'P 1'
#
loop_
_entity.id
_entity.type
_entity.pdbx_description
1 polymer ?
#
loop_
_entity_poly.entity_id
_entity_poly.type
_entity_poly.pdbx_seq_one_letter_code
_entity_poly.pdbx_strand_id
1 'polypeptide(L)'
;MPRINVLVDVYNAVSVIHGVPIGGEDLDRYDGPAHLLLAVGDEPFHTRADGDPVIDHTEPGEPVWVDAGGVTCRRWNWRQATRTAIGQHTTRVGFIIDSLDAPAHNDAERVAEQLAELMPNVQTRTVVPG
;
A
#
# COMPACT_ATOMS: atom_id res chain seq x y z
N MET A 1 -15.42 14.87 -4.48
CA MET A 1 -14.50 13.75 -4.19
C MET A 1 -15.12 12.45 -4.68
N PRO A 2 -14.37 11.61 -5.38
CA PRO A 2 -14.92 10.33 -5.82
C PRO A 2 -15.32 9.46 -4.63
N ARG A 3 -16.31 8.62 -4.83
CA ARG A 3 -16.69 7.62 -3.83
C ARG A 3 -15.53 6.65 -3.61
N ILE A 4 -15.43 6.11 -2.41
CA ILE A 4 -14.33 5.20 -2.06
C ILE A 4 -14.27 3.97 -2.98
N ASN A 5 -15.41 3.38 -3.33
CA ASN A 5 -15.44 2.23 -4.23
C ASN A 5 -15.04 2.62 -5.67
N VAL A 6 -15.35 3.83 -6.14
CA VAL A 6 -14.84 4.32 -7.43
C VAL A 6 -13.32 4.45 -7.39
N LEU A 7 -12.78 4.98 -6.30
CA LEU A 7 -11.35 5.11 -6.10
C LEU A 7 -10.65 3.73 -6.12
N VAL A 8 -11.21 2.77 -5.40
CA VAL A 8 -10.69 1.39 -5.36
C VAL A 8 -10.75 0.77 -6.76
N ASP A 9 -11.85 0.93 -7.48
CA ASP A 9 -12.00 0.42 -8.84
C ASP A 9 -10.97 1.02 -9.79
N VAL A 10 -10.69 2.32 -9.67
CA VAL A 10 -9.71 3.00 -10.54
C VAL A 10 -8.31 2.44 -10.32
N TYR A 11 -7.83 2.35 -9.08
CA TYR A 11 -6.46 1.88 -8.88
C TYR A 11 -6.33 0.38 -9.15
N ASN A 12 -7.37 -0.41 -8.94
CA ASN A 12 -7.36 -1.82 -9.32
C ASN A 12 -7.31 -1.99 -10.84
N ALA A 13 -8.07 -1.19 -11.60
CA ALA A 13 -8.04 -1.21 -13.06
C ALA A 13 -6.65 -0.85 -13.58
N VAL A 14 -6.02 0.18 -13.04
CA VAL A 14 -4.66 0.57 -13.42
C VAL A 14 -3.66 -0.56 -13.09
N SER A 15 -3.81 -1.19 -11.94
CA SER A 15 -2.99 -2.34 -11.55
C SER A 15 -3.08 -3.47 -12.57
N VAL A 16 -4.30 -3.83 -12.99
CA VAL A 16 -4.53 -4.90 -13.96
C VAL A 16 -3.95 -4.54 -15.33
N ILE A 17 -4.18 -3.32 -15.81
CA ILE A 17 -3.69 -2.87 -17.12
C ILE A 17 -2.17 -2.94 -17.20
N HIS A 18 -1.47 -2.51 -16.17
CA HIS A 18 0.00 -2.46 -16.16
C HIS A 18 0.65 -3.72 -15.60
N GLY A 19 -0.12 -4.64 -14.99
CA GLY A 19 0.44 -5.81 -14.35
C GLY A 19 1.31 -5.49 -13.14
N VAL A 20 1.07 -4.35 -12.48
CA VAL A 20 1.83 -3.88 -11.33
C VAL A 20 0.93 -3.80 -10.11
N PRO A 21 1.28 -4.44 -8.99
CA PRO A 21 0.47 -4.37 -7.78
C PRO A 21 0.37 -2.95 -7.23
N ILE A 22 -0.84 -2.55 -6.84
CA ILE A 22 -1.11 -1.25 -6.23
C ILE A 22 -1.95 -1.49 -4.97
N GLY A 23 -1.50 -0.94 -3.84
CA GLY A 23 -2.28 -0.91 -2.61
C GLY A 23 -2.66 0.52 -2.24
N GLY A 24 -3.84 0.70 -1.67
CA GLY A 24 -4.28 2.00 -1.15
C GLY A 24 -4.45 1.95 0.36
N GLU A 25 -4.03 3.00 1.05
CA GLU A 25 -4.14 3.11 2.50
C GLU A 25 -4.67 4.48 2.91
N ASP A 26 -5.34 4.52 4.04
CA ASP A 26 -5.86 5.76 4.64
C ASP A 26 -4.74 6.46 5.40
N LEU A 27 -4.26 7.58 4.88
CA LEU A 27 -3.15 8.32 5.48
C LEU A 27 -3.50 8.91 6.84
N ASP A 28 -4.77 9.20 7.10
CA ASP A 28 -5.19 9.76 8.39
C ASP A 28 -5.24 8.70 9.49
N ARG A 29 -5.15 7.44 9.13
CA ARG A 29 -5.11 6.32 10.09
C ARG A 29 -3.70 5.87 10.43
N TYR A 30 -2.69 6.49 9.85
CA TYR A 30 -1.30 6.22 10.19
C TYR A 30 -0.96 6.83 11.56
N ASP A 31 -0.12 6.13 12.30
CA ASP A 31 0.46 6.59 13.54
C ASP A 31 1.88 7.09 13.26
N GLY A 32 1.97 8.39 12.92
CA GLY A 32 3.23 9.00 12.51
C GLY A 32 3.65 8.63 11.09
N PRO A 33 4.91 8.93 10.72
CA PRO A 33 5.40 8.68 9.38
C PRO A 33 5.49 7.19 9.06
N ALA A 34 5.28 6.84 7.78
CA ALA A 34 5.47 5.49 7.28
C ALA A 34 6.92 5.29 6.81
N HIS A 35 7.47 4.13 7.12
CA HIS A 35 8.82 3.75 6.72
C HIS A 35 8.80 2.42 5.99
N LEU A 36 9.57 2.32 4.92
CA LEU A 36 9.78 1.06 4.20
C LEU A 36 11.03 0.38 4.75
N LEU A 37 10.87 -0.77 5.35
CA LEU A 37 11.94 -1.49 6.03
C LEU A 37 11.97 -2.96 5.60
N LEU A 38 13.09 -3.62 5.87
CA LEU A 38 13.16 -5.08 5.82
C LEU A 38 12.79 -5.62 7.19
N ALA A 39 11.82 -6.53 7.23
CA ALA A 39 11.35 -7.11 8.48
C ALA A 39 12.46 -7.91 9.16
N VAL A 40 12.51 -7.83 10.47
CA VAL A 40 13.37 -8.69 11.29
C VAL A 40 12.84 -10.12 11.25
N GLY A 41 11.55 -10.25 11.21
CA GLY A 41 10.81 -11.49 11.25
C GLY A 41 9.98 -11.57 12.52
N ASP A 42 8.81 -12.18 12.38
CA ASP A 42 7.90 -12.40 13.49
C ASP A 42 7.20 -11.14 14.05
N GLU A 43 7.30 -10.00 13.38
CA GLU A 43 6.51 -8.83 13.73
C GLU A 43 5.02 -9.14 13.52
N PRO A 44 4.14 -8.80 14.49
CA PRO A 44 2.72 -9.06 14.34
C PRO A 44 2.11 -8.20 13.25
N PHE A 45 1.21 -8.78 12.47
CA PHE A 45 0.50 -8.11 11.40
C PHE A 45 -1.00 -8.39 11.53
N HIS A 46 -1.76 -7.36 11.89
CA HIS A 46 -3.19 -7.45 12.12
C HIS A 46 -3.94 -7.24 10.81
N THR A 47 -4.58 -8.28 10.30
CA THR A 47 -5.29 -8.27 9.03
C THR A 47 -6.61 -9.04 9.16
N ARG A 48 -7.21 -9.41 8.03
CA ARG A 48 -8.43 -10.23 7.98
C ARG A 48 -8.23 -11.39 7.03
N ALA A 49 -8.83 -12.52 7.35
CA ALA A 49 -8.94 -13.68 6.49
C ALA A 49 -10.40 -14.12 6.47
N ASP A 50 -11.00 -14.19 5.27
CA ASP A 50 -12.42 -14.52 5.09
C ASP A 50 -13.36 -13.67 5.95
N GLY A 51 -13.02 -12.39 6.12
CA GLY A 51 -13.79 -11.43 6.90
C GLY A 51 -13.51 -11.44 8.39
N ASP A 52 -12.76 -12.41 8.91
CA ASP A 52 -12.45 -12.52 10.33
C ASP A 52 -11.10 -11.89 10.66
N PRO A 53 -10.96 -11.21 11.82
CA PRO A 53 -9.68 -10.69 12.27
C PRO A 53 -8.67 -11.82 12.49
N VAL A 54 -7.47 -11.67 11.96
CA VAL A 54 -6.36 -12.60 12.18
C VAL A 54 -5.08 -11.83 12.46
N ILE A 55 -4.15 -12.48 13.16
CA ILE A 55 -2.82 -11.93 13.40
C ILE A 55 -1.83 -12.87 12.69
N ASP A 56 -1.24 -12.36 11.60
CA ASP A 56 -0.12 -13.02 10.93
C ASP A 56 1.20 -12.48 11.47
N HIS A 57 2.29 -13.06 11.03
CA HIS A 57 3.64 -12.64 11.41
C HIS A 57 4.50 -12.51 10.16
N THR A 58 5.39 -11.53 10.17
CA THR A 58 6.30 -11.28 9.05
C THR A 58 7.39 -12.35 8.98
N GLU A 59 7.96 -12.47 7.77
CA GLU A 59 9.13 -13.30 7.53
C GLU A 59 10.42 -12.47 7.59
N PRO A 60 11.53 -13.02 8.05
CA PRO A 60 12.80 -12.28 8.05
C PRO A 60 13.19 -11.82 6.65
N GLY A 61 13.54 -10.53 6.53
CA GLY A 61 13.99 -9.95 5.27
C GLY A 61 12.91 -9.55 4.30
N GLU A 62 11.63 -9.75 4.61
CA GLU A 62 10.58 -9.26 3.70
C GLU A 62 10.44 -7.74 3.79
N PRO A 63 10.21 -7.06 2.66
CA PRO A 63 9.92 -5.63 2.68
C PRO A 63 8.55 -5.37 3.29
N VAL A 64 8.51 -4.44 4.24
CA VAL A 64 7.26 -4.04 4.92
C VAL A 64 7.21 -2.54 5.09
N TRP A 65 5.99 -1.99 5.07
CA TRP A 65 5.76 -0.64 5.51
C TRP A 65 5.36 -0.65 6.98
N VAL A 66 5.92 0.27 7.75
CA VAL A 66 5.65 0.39 9.19
C VAL A 66 5.42 1.84 9.58
N ASP A 67 4.59 2.05 10.58
CA ASP A 67 4.48 3.31 11.32
C ASP A 67 4.75 3.05 12.80
N ALA A 68 4.47 4.02 13.66
CA ALA A 68 4.70 3.84 15.10
C ALA A 68 3.82 2.73 15.71
N GLY A 69 2.68 2.41 15.11
CA GLY A 69 1.78 1.36 15.56
C GLY A 69 2.12 -0.04 15.06
N GLY A 70 3.09 -0.17 14.17
CA GLY A 70 3.52 -1.47 13.64
C GLY A 70 3.42 -1.59 12.12
N VAL A 71 3.40 -2.82 11.62
CA VAL A 71 3.37 -3.09 10.18
C VAL A 71 2.02 -2.69 9.59
N THR A 72 2.05 -1.90 8.53
CA THR A 72 0.85 -1.44 7.83
C THR A 72 0.63 -2.18 6.51
N CYS A 73 1.68 -2.65 5.87
CA CYS A 73 1.59 -3.35 4.59
C CYS A 73 2.73 -4.35 4.47
N ARG A 74 2.39 -5.59 4.07
CA ARG A 74 3.34 -6.64 3.73
C ARG A 74 3.43 -6.73 2.21
N ARG A 75 4.64 -6.67 1.68
CA ARG A 75 4.84 -6.61 0.23
C ARG A 75 4.92 -7.99 -0.42
N TRP A 76 5.34 -9.02 0.30
CA TRP A 76 5.45 -10.34 -0.28
C TRP A 76 4.11 -10.96 -0.68
N ASN A 77 3.05 -10.64 0.04
CA ASN A 77 1.71 -11.17 -0.26
C ASN A 77 0.65 -10.09 -0.43
N TRP A 78 1.06 -8.84 -0.58
CA TRP A 78 0.16 -7.70 -0.84
C TRP A 78 -0.98 -7.58 0.14
N ARG A 79 -0.67 -7.75 1.40
CA ARG A 79 -1.67 -7.62 2.46
C ARG A 79 -1.49 -6.30 3.18
N GLN A 80 -2.63 -5.72 3.53
CA GLN A 80 -2.71 -4.47 4.27
C GLN A 80 -3.26 -4.73 5.67
N ALA A 81 -2.76 -3.95 6.64
CA ALA A 81 -3.32 -3.99 7.99
C ALA A 81 -4.75 -3.43 7.98
N THR A 82 -5.62 -4.02 8.80
CA THR A 82 -6.99 -3.54 8.97
C THR A 82 -7.01 -2.09 9.46
N ARG A 83 -6.07 -1.74 10.32
CA ARG A 83 -5.98 -0.43 10.97
C ARG A 83 -5.84 0.73 9.96
N THR A 84 -5.09 0.52 8.88
CA THR A 84 -4.82 1.57 7.89
C THR A 84 -5.59 1.37 6.58
N ALA A 85 -6.52 0.44 6.55
CA ALA A 85 -7.32 0.16 5.35
C ALA A 85 -8.21 1.34 4.97
N ILE A 86 -8.41 1.52 3.67
CA ILE A 86 -9.35 2.50 3.14
C ILE A 86 -10.77 2.14 3.57
N GLY A 87 -11.49 3.12 4.10
CA GLY A 87 -12.89 3.00 4.50
C GLY A 87 -13.76 4.09 3.91
N GLN A 88 -15.05 4.05 4.23
CA GLN A 88 -16.02 4.98 3.64
C GLN A 88 -15.82 6.43 4.10
N HIS A 89 -15.05 6.68 5.14
CA HIS A 89 -14.75 8.02 5.64
C HIS A 89 -13.36 8.51 5.24
N THR A 90 -12.63 7.73 4.46
CA THR A 90 -11.29 8.09 4.02
C THR A 90 -11.31 9.30 3.11
N THR A 91 -10.49 10.30 3.41
CA THR A 91 -10.35 11.53 2.62
C THR A 91 -8.94 11.74 2.08
N ARG A 92 -7.94 11.07 2.64
CA ARG A 92 -6.55 11.13 2.19
C ARG A 92 -6.03 9.73 1.98
N VAL A 93 -5.61 9.43 0.77
CA VAL A 93 -5.21 8.08 0.37
C VAL A 93 -3.75 8.08 -0.06
N GLY A 94 -2.97 7.14 0.45
CA GLY A 94 -1.65 6.82 -0.05
C GLY A 94 -1.72 5.57 -0.92
N PHE A 95 -1.16 5.64 -2.13
CA PHE A 95 -1.02 4.47 -3.00
C PHE A 95 0.40 3.96 -2.93
N ILE A 96 0.53 2.65 -2.71
CA ILE A 96 1.82 1.96 -2.73
C ILE A 96 1.89 1.20 -4.04
N ILE A 97 2.87 1.55 -4.87
CA ILE A 97 3.12 0.90 -6.14
C ILE A 97 4.45 0.17 -6.03
N ASP A 98 4.42 -1.13 -6.25
CA ASP A 98 5.60 -1.96 -6.04
C ASP A 98 6.42 -2.14 -7.30
N SER A 99 7.74 -2.14 -7.11
CA SER A 99 8.70 -2.44 -8.15
C SER A 99 9.77 -3.33 -7.55
N LEU A 100 9.77 -4.61 -7.94
CA LEU A 100 10.68 -5.62 -7.37
C LEU A 100 12.02 -5.67 -8.10
N ASP A 101 12.05 -5.30 -9.39
CA ASP A 101 13.22 -5.39 -10.24
C ASP A 101 13.48 -4.08 -10.97
N ALA A 102 14.73 -3.84 -11.37
CA ALA A 102 15.12 -2.63 -12.06
C ALA A 102 14.30 -2.34 -13.34
N PRO A 103 13.98 -3.32 -14.21
CA PRO A 103 13.08 -3.06 -15.33
C PRO A 103 11.67 -2.66 -14.92
N ALA A 104 11.16 -3.21 -13.82
CA ALA A 104 9.83 -2.89 -13.30
C ALA A 104 9.77 -1.49 -12.68
N HIS A 105 10.90 -0.89 -12.37
CA HIS A 105 10.96 0.47 -11.82
C HIS A 105 10.31 1.49 -12.76
N ASN A 106 10.55 1.37 -14.07
CA ASN A 106 9.92 2.23 -15.07
C ASN A 106 8.41 2.00 -15.15
N ASP A 107 7.96 0.78 -14.96
CA ASP A 107 6.53 0.45 -14.96
C ASP A 107 5.83 1.07 -13.75
N ALA A 108 6.46 1.04 -12.58
CA ALA A 108 5.91 1.70 -11.39
C ALA A 108 5.77 3.21 -11.59
N GLU A 109 6.75 3.85 -12.21
CA GLU A 109 6.67 5.28 -12.53
C GLU A 109 5.54 5.61 -13.49
N ARG A 110 5.34 4.80 -14.54
CA ARG A 110 4.22 4.97 -15.48
C ARG A 110 2.88 4.81 -14.79
N VAL A 111 2.76 3.85 -13.90
CA VAL A 111 1.54 3.64 -13.11
C VAL A 111 1.27 4.87 -12.24
N ALA A 112 2.28 5.40 -11.57
CA ALA A 112 2.15 6.59 -10.74
C ALA A 112 1.69 7.80 -11.57
N GLU A 113 2.25 7.99 -12.76
CA GLU A 113 1.85 9.05 -13.67
C GLU A 113 0.39 8.92 -14.10
N GLN A 114 -0.06 7.72 -14.44
CA GLN A 114 -1.45 7.48 -14.83
C GLN A 114 -2.42 7.74 -13.68
N LEU A 115 -2.08 7.30 -12.47
CA LEU A 115 -2.91 7.60 -11.29
C LEU A 115 -2.98 9.10 -11.03
N ALA A 116 -1.87 9.81 -11.19
CA ALA A 116 -1.85 11.27 -11.01
C ALA A 116 -2.73 11.99 -12.04
N GLU A 117 -2.82 11.48 -13.25
CA GLU A 117 -3.71 12.03 -14.29
C GLU A 117 -5.20 11.80 -13.97
N LEU A 118 -5.51 10.68 -13.33
CA LEU A 118 -6.89 10.28 -13.02
C LEU A 118 -7.42 10.89 -11.72
N MET A 119 -6.55 11.39 -10.86
CA MET A 119 -6.90 11.87 -9.53
C MET A 119 -6.35 13.26 -9.28
N PRO A 120 -7.10 14.12 -8.56
CA PRO A 120 -6.62 15.48 -8.25
C PRO A 120 -5.64 15.47 -7.07
N ASN A 121 -4.76 16.49 -7.05
CA ASN A 121 -3.88 16.77 -5.91
C ASN A 121 -2.96 15.60 -5.51
N VAL A 122 -2.32 14.97 -6.52
CA VAL A 122 -1.44 13.83 -6.31
C VAL A 122 0.01 14.29 -6.24
N GLN A 123 0.74 13.75 -5.27
CA GLN A 123 2.20 13.86 -5.17
C GLN A 123 2.81 12.47 -5.25
N THR A 124 3.94 12.34 -5.92
CA THR A 124 4.63 11.06 -6.06
C THR A 124 6.00 11.10 -5.41
N ARG A 125 6.44 9.96 -4.88
CA ARG A 125 7.75 9.81 -4.27
C ARG A 125 8.24 8.38 -4.47
N THR A 126 9.53 8.24 -4.80
CA THR A 126 10.19 6.94 -4.84
C THR A 126 10.86 6.67 -3.51
N VAL A 127 10.62 5.47 -2.95
CA VAL A 127 11.18 5.05 -1.66
C VAL A 127 11.82 3.68 -1.82
N VAL A 128 12.98 3.51 -1.22
CA VAL A 128 13.66 2.20 -1.17
C VAL A 128 13.76 1.75 0.29
N PRO A 129 13.84 0.43 0.55
CA PRO A 129 13.96 -0.07 1.92
C PRO A 129 15.22 0.47 2.59
N GLY A 130 15.04 0.96 3.81
CA GLY A 130 16.13 1.48 4.65
C GLY A 130 16.65 0.48 5.66
#